data_57c3856a4d0546550451c833618fa81a
#
_entry.id   57c3856a4d0546550451c833618fa81a
#
_cell.length_a   1.000
_cell.length_b   1.000
_cell.length_c   1.000
_cell.angle_alpha   90.00
_cell.angle_beta   90.00
_cell.angle_gamma   90.00
#
_symmetry.space_group_name_H-M   'P 1'
#
loop_
_entity.id
_entity.type
_entity.pdbx_description
1 polymer ?
#
loop_
_entity_poly.entity_id
_entity_poly.type
_entity_poly.pdbx_seq_one_letter_code
_entity_poly.pdbx_strand_id
1 'polypeptide(L)'
;MSDARSLALLIHNGRLVTSGRQYPGGGLFAKGGRIVKILRNDDEVARFKSSLKHSEVGRRHELRIIDVGGDYIAPGFVDIHCHGGGGYDFMDGTLESVVGAGKTHLAHGTTCLFPTTLASTTESLDRAIRSFREAKRVDEGLPDFPGLHLEGPYFSMAQRGAQDPRHIRNPDPAEYRPFFKYAKDIARWTLAPELPGALEMARELKARGILPAIGHSDADYEQVLEGWKNGFALV
;
A
#
# COMPACT_ATOMS: atom_id res chain seq x y z
N MET A 1 8.50 -20.22 12.60
CA MET A 1 7.28 -19.44 12.32
C MET A 1 6.51 -19.31 13.61
N SER A 2 6.65 -18.21 14.35
CA SER A 2 5.74 -17.90 15.46
C SER A 2 4.39 -17.56 14.83
N ASP A 3 3.37 -18.29 15.23
CA ASP A 3 2.03 -18.07 14.70
C ASP A 3 1.57 -16.68 15.14
N ALA A 4 1.60 -15.70 14.23
CA ALA A 4 1.15 -14.32 14.48
C ALA A 4 -0.30 -14.28 15.05
N ARG A 5 -1.05 -15.38 14.92
CA ARG A 5 -2.37 -15.55 15.51
C ARG A 5 -2.34 -15.75 17.02
N SER A 6 -1.19 -16.09 17.62
CA SER A 6 -1.02 -16.26 19.07
C SER A 6 -0.56 -14.99 19.79
N LEU A 7 -0.05 -13.98 19.06
CA LEU A 7 0.47 -12.74 19.64
C LEU A 7 -0.67 -11.84 20.13
N ALA A 8 -0.57 -11.43 21.40
CA ALA A 8 -1.38 -10.38 22.00
C ALA A 8 -0.48 -9.20 22.36
N LEU A 9 -0.91 -7.98 22.06
CA LEU A 9 -0.14 -6.77 22.22
C LEU A 9 -0.96 -5.72 22.98
N LEU A 10 -0.42 -5.20 24.08
CA LEU A 10 -0.93 -4.03 24.77
C LEU A 10 0.09 -2.89 24.60
N ILE A 11 -0.31 -1.82 23.94
CA ILE A 11 0.46 -0.57 23.87
C ILE A 11 -0.26 0.44 24.72
N HIS A 12 0.43 1.11 25.64
CA HIS A 12 -0.19 2.03 26.58
C HIS A 12 0.71 3.18 27.03
N ASN A 13 0.16 4.06 27.88
CA ASN A 13 0.84 5.24 28.42
C ASN A 13 1.26 6.20 27.30
N GLY A 14 0.39 6.41 26.31
CA GLY A 14 0.66 7.27 25.17
C GLY A 14 -0.47 8.24 24.85
N ARG A 15 -0.23 9.12 23.91
CA ARG A 15 -1.24 9.94 23.27
C ARG A 15 -1.85 9.16 22.12
N LEU A 16 -2.92 8.41 22.38
CA LEU A 16 -3.56 7.61 21.34
C LEU A 16 -4.32 8.52 20.37
N VAL A 17 -3.94 8.45 19.09
CA VAL A 17 -4.56 9.21 18.00
C VAL A 17 -5.52 8.31 17.23
N THR A 18 -6.75 8.77 17.08
CA THR A 18 -7.78 8.13 16.26
C THR A 18 -8.38 9.15 15.30
N SER A 19 -9.22 8.70 14.35
CA SER A 19 -9.94 9.64 13.49
C SER A 19 -10.76 10.64 14.32
N GLY A 20 -10.30 11.87 14.41
CA GLY A 20 -10.98 13.00 15.05
C GLY A 20 -10.79 13.16 16.57
N ARG A 21 -10.03 12.30 17.27
CA ARG A 21 -9.78 12.45 18.71
C ARG A 21 -8.39 12.00 19.14
N GLN A 22 -7.89 12.63 20.21
CA GLN A 22 -6.72 12.19 20.95
C GLN A 22 -7.13 11.78 22.37
N TYR A 23 -6.50 10.74 22.89
CA TYR A 23 -6.71 10.21 24.22
C TYR A 23 -5.37 10.21 24.98
N PRO A 24 -5.08 11.25 25.79
CA PRO A 24 -3.88 11.27 26.65
C PRO A 24 -3.94 10.14 27.70
N GLY A 25 -2.81 9.50 27.97
CA GLY A 25 -2.73 8.33 28.86
C GLY A 25 -3.45 7.10 28.31
N GLY A 26 -3.84 7.14 27.05
CA GLY A 26 -4.57 6.06 26.42
C GLY A 26 -3.67 4.91 25.96
N GLY A 27 -4.32 3.92 25.37
CA GLY A 27 -3.65 2.76 24.81
C GLY A 27 -4.57 1.93 23.92
N LEU A 28 -4.03 0.86 23.38
CA LEU A 28 -4.79 -0.13 22.62
C LEU A 28 -4.35 -1.55 22.97
N PHE A 29 -5.28 -2.47 22.81
CA PHE A 29 -5.01 -3.89 22.87
C PHE A 29 -5.32 -4.53 21.53
N ALA A 30 -4.35 -5.25 20.98
CA ALA A 30 -4.47 -6.00 19.76
C ALA A 30 -4.27 -7.50 20.02
N LYS A 31 -4.94 -8.34 19.24
CA LYS A 31 -4.82 -9.79 19.28
C LYS A 31 -5.00 -10.35 17.89
N GLY A 32 -4.13 -11.26 17.47
CA GLY A 32 -4.20 -11.87 16.15
C GLY A 32 -4.15 -10.84 15.01
N GLY A 33 -3.31 -9.82 15.13
CA GLY A 33 -3.16 -8.76 14.13
C GLY A 33 -4.32 -7.74 14.04
N ARG A 34 -5.26 -7.76 15.00
CA ARG A 34 -6.41 -6.84 14.99
C ARG A 34 -6.51 -6.06 16.29
N ILE A 35 -6.86 -4.78 16.20
CA ILE A 35 -7.20 -3.97 17.38
C ILE A 35 -8.53 -4.48 17.93
N VAL A 36 -8.49 -4.95 19.19
CA VAL A 36 -9.66 -5.52 19.87
C VAL A 36 -10.27 -4.50 20.83
N LYS A 37 -9.45 -3.62 21.39
CA LYS A 37 -9.91 -2.63 22.37
C LYS A 37 -9.09 -1.35 22.33
N ILE A 38 -9.79 -0.23 22.41
CA ILE A 38 -9.23 1.10 22.64
C ILE A 38 -9.41 1.43 24.12
N LEU A 39 -8.35 1.90 24.75
CA LEU A 39 -8.31 2.35 26.14
C LEU A 39 -8.08 3.86 26.13
N ARG A 40 -8.99 4.62 26.75
CA ARG A 40 -9.08 6.06 26.51
C ARG A 40 -8.32 6.91 27.52
N ASN A 41 -7.91 6.29 28.64
CA ASN A 41 -7.20 6.96 29.73
C ASN A 41 -6.48 5.94 30.61
N ASP A 42 -5.67 6.47 31.55
CA ASP A 42 -4.88 5.66 32.48
C ASP A 42 -5.73 4.71 33.33
N ASP A 43 -6.93 5.12 33.75
CA ASP A 43 -7.81 4.27 34.53
C ASP A 43 -8.32 3.06 33.76
N GLU A 44 -8.70 3.25 32.49
CA GLU A 44 -9.09 2.15 31.63
C GLU A 44 -7.91 1.21 31.35
N VAL A 45 -6.71 1.76 31.17
CA VAL A 45 -5.47 0.99 31.01
C VAL A 45 -5.18 0.17 32.24
N ALA A 46 -5.22 0.77 33.44
CA ALA A 46 -4.94 0.09 34.71
C ALA A 46 -5.92 -1.06 34.95
N ARG A 47 -7.23 -0.82 34.80
CA ARG A 47 -8.27 -1.85 34.94
C ARG A 47 -8.06 -3.00 33.97
N PHE A 48 -7.74 -2.66 32.71
CA PHE A 48 -7.52 -3.67 31.67
C PHE A 48 -6.27 -4.50 31.93
N LYS A 49 -5.14 -3.89 32.31
CA LYS A 49 -3.92 -4.61 32.74
C LYS A 49 -4.20 -5.60 33.88
N SER A 50 -4.97 -5.19 34.85
CA SER A 50 -5.36 -6.07 35.97
C SER A 50 -6.21 -7.26 35.50
N SER A 51 -7.14 -7.05 34.58
CA SER A 51 -7.97 -8.12 34.02
C SER A 51 -7.16 -9.13 33.21
N LEU A 52 -6.10 -8.67 32.47
CA LEU A 52 -5.25 -9.55 31.69
C LEU A 52 -4.48 -10.56 32.52
N LYS A 53 -4.06 -10.22 33.75
CA LYS A 53 -3.33 -11.12 34.65
C LYS A 53 -4.11 -12.39 34.98
N HIS A 54 -5.43 -12.33 34.97
CA HIS A 54 -6.34 -13.43 35.34
C HIS A 54 -7.01 -14.07 34.10
N SER A 55 -6.73 -13.58 32.92
CA SER A 55 -7.38 -14.03 31.67
C SER A 55 -6.64 -15.20 31.02
N GLU A 56 -7.37 -15.97 30.19
CA GLU A 56 -6.74 -16.99 29.33
C GLU A 56 -5.71 -16.40 28.37
N VAL A 57 -5.87 -15.13 27.97
CA VAL A 57 -4.92 -14.42 27.08
C VAL A 57 -3.57 -14.28 27.76
N GLY A 58 -3.53 -13.92 29.05
CA GLY A 58 -2.27 -13.84 29.81
C GLY A 58 -1.62 -15.20 30.08
N ARG A 59 -2.35 -16.30 29.91
CA ARG A 59 -1.87 -17.66 30.16
C ARG A 59 -1.53 -18.46 28.90
N ARG A 60 -2.20 -18.18 27.78
CA ARG A 60 -2.12 -18.98 26.54
C ARG A 60 -1.49 -18.26 25.34
N HIS A 61 -1.27 -16.94 25.45
CA HIS A 61 -0.75 -16.13 24.36
C HIS A 61 0.56 -15.48 24.78
N GLU A 62 1.44 -15.28 23.84
CA GLU A 62 2.60 -14.42 24.02
C GLU A 62 2.10 -12.96 24.13
N LEU A 63 1.96 -12.47 25.37
CA LEU A 63 1.51 -11.11 25.66
C LEU A 63 2.72 -10.17 25.69
N ARG A 64 2.83 -9.28 24.71
CA ARG A 64 3.76 -8.15 24.74
C ARG A 64 3.06 -6.92 25.32
N ILE A 65 3.72 -6.28 26.25
CA ILE A 65 3.26 -5.00 26.81
C ILE A 65 4.33 -3.96 26.48
N ILE A 66 3.91 -2.88 25.82
CA ILE A 66 4.77 -1.76 25.42
C ILE A 66 4.25 -0.52 26.14
N ASP A 67 5.11 0.04 26.99
CA ASP A 67 4.91 1.37 27.58
C ASP A 67 5.63 2.38 26.69
N VAL A 68 4.89 3.35 26.14
CA VAL A 68 5.47 4.33 25.21
C VAL A 68 5.87 5.64 25.89
N GLY A 69 5.77 5.73 27.24
CA GLY A 69 6.33 6.85 28.00
C GLY A 69 5.76 8.22 27.66
N GLY A 70 4.53 8.30 27.20
CA GLY A 70 3.87 9.55 26.81
C GLY A 70 3.95 9.90 25.34
N ASP A 71 4.64 9.10 24.53
CA ASP A 71 4.74 9.28 23.09
C ASP A 71 3.40 9.03 22.37
N TYR A 72 3.35 9.34 21.07
CA TYR A 72 2.15 9.12 20.27
C TYR A 72 1.96 7.64 19.92
N ILE A 73 0.72 7.19 20.01
CA ILE A 73 0.25 5.92 19.47
C ILE A 73 -0.69 6.24 18.32
N ALA A 74 -0.29 5.98 17.10
CA ALA A 74 -1.05 6.31 15.90
C ALA A 74 -1.11 5.12 14.94
N PRO A 75 -2.11 5.06 14.03
CA PRO A 75 -2.04 4.15 12.89
C PRO A 75 -0.77 4.42 12.07
N GLY A 76 -0.17 3.37 11.51
CA GLY A 76 0.89 3.53 10.54
C GLY A 76 0.38 4.23 9.26
N PHE A 77 1.28 4.87 8.55
CA PHE A 77 0.94 5.53 7.29
C PHE A 77 0.62 4.51 6.21
N VAL A 78 -0.33 4.87 5.34
CA VAL A 78 -0.64 4.18 4.10
C VAL A 78 -0.14 5.05 2.95
N ASP A 79 0.90 4.59 2.28
CA ASP A 79 1.47 5.27 1.12
C ASP A 79 0.97 4.57 -0.14
N ILE A 80 0.16 5.28 -0.92
CA ILE A 80 -0.48 4.72 -2.12
C ILE A 80 0.29 5.01 -3.40
N HIS A 81 1.39 5.78 -3.36
CA HIS A 81 2.17 6.15 -4.53
C HIS A 81 3.61 6.50 -4.14
N CYS A 82 4.54 5.61 -4.47
CA CYS A 82 5.94 5.79 -4.15
C CYS A 82 6.81 5.02 -5.14
N HIS A 83 7.86 5.67 -5.68
CA HIS A 83 8.76 5.05 -6.66
C HIS A 83 9.98 4.36 -6.04
N GLY A 84 10.24 4.59 -4.76
CA GLY A 84 11.37 4.01 -4.05
C GLY A 84 11.69 4.77 -2.77
N GLY A 85 12.86 4.53 -2.19
CA GLY A 85 13.32 5.19 -0.97
C GLY A 85 14.65 4.64 -0.49
N GLY A 86 15.39 5.45 0.29
CA GLY A 86 16.66 5.00 0.87
C GLY A 86 17.75 4.67 -0.15
N GLY A 87 17.71 5.28 -1.33
CA GLY A 87 18.66 5.00 -2.41
C GLY A 87 18.26 3.84 -3.33
N TYR A 88 17.06 3.27 -3.17
CA TYR A 88 16.50 2.19 -3.99
C TYR A 88 15.33 2.68 -4.83
N ASP A 89 15.20 2.19 -6.07
CA ASP A 89 14.07 2.43 -6.96
C ASP A 89 13.36 1.11 -7.29
N PHE A 90 12.03 1.11 -7.32
CA PHE A 90 11.28 -0.11 -7.67
C PHE A 90 11.50 -0.53 -9.13
N MET A 91 11.94 0.39 -10.00
CA MET A 91 12.33 0.08 -11.38
C MET A 91 13.71 -0.57 -11.51
N ASP A 92 14.52 -0.64 -10.45
CA ASP A 92 15.77 -1.42 -10.45
C ASP A 92 15.49 -2.91 -10.74
N GLY A 93 14.28 -3.36 -10.42
CA GLY A 93 13.79 -4.69 -10.76
C GLY A 93 14.54 -5.82 -10.04
N THR A 94 14.98 -5.57 -8.81
CA THR A 94 15.67 -6.54 -7.95
C THR A 94 14.92 -6.75 -6.63
N LEU A 95 15.07 -7.92 -6.02
CA LEU A 95 14.54 -8.16 -4.67
C LEU A 95 15.12 -7.17 -3.65
N GLU A 96 16.42 -6.88 -3.77
CA GLU A 96 17.12 -5.97 -2.87
C GLU A 96 16.51 -4.56 -2.90
N SER A 97 16.21 -4.03 -4.09
CA SER A 97 15.62 -2.70 -4.23
C SER A 97 14.24 -2.59 -3.58
N VAL A 98 13.37 -3.60 -3.79
CA VAL A 98 12.04 -3.61 -3.17
C VAL A 98 12.12 -3.73 -1.65
N VAL A 99 12.98 -4.61 -1.14
CA VAL A 99 13.19 -4.81 0.30
C VAL A 99 13.84 -3.57 0.93
N GLY A 100 14.84 -2.98 0.29
CA GLY A 100 15.55 -1.79 0.79
C GLY A 100 14.62 -0.57 0.89
N ALA A 101 13.87 -0.28 -0.17
CA ALA A 101 12.86 0.78 -0.16
C ALA A 101 11.78 0.51 0.90
N GLY A 102 11.24 -0.71 0.96
CA GLY A 102 10.23 -1.07 1.95
C GLY A 102 10.69 -0.89 3.39
N LYS A 103 11.90 -1.34 3.73
CA LYS A 103 12.50 -1.14 5.06
C LYS A 103 12.68 0.34 5.40
N THR A 104 13.09 1.15 4.43
CA THR A 104 13.23 2.60 4.62
C THR A 104 11.89 3.22 4.99
N HIS A 105 10.84 2.92 4.24
CA HIS A 105 9.50 3.45 4.52
C HIS A 105 8.96 2.95 5.87
N LEU A 106 9.15 1.66 6.19
CA LEU A 106 8.70 1.10 7.47
C LEU A 106 9.40 1.78 8.66
N ALA A 107 10.70 2.05 8.56
CA ALA A 107 11.47 2.74 9.60
C ALA A 107 10.97 4.17 9.87
N HIS A 108 10.23 4.76 8.91
CA HIS A 108 9.64 6.09 9.02
C HIS A 108 8.11 6.06 9.24
N GLY A 109 7.57 4.88 9.58
CA GLY A 109 6.17 4.73 10.01
C GLY A 109 5.16 4.35 8.92
N THR A 110 5.59 4.11 7.68
CA THR A 110 4.72 3.57 6.62
C THR A 110 4.55 2.06 6.82
N THR A 111 3.35 1.64 7.18
CA THR A 111 3.02 0.23 7.44
C THR A 111 2.30 -0.45 6.28
N CYS A 112 1.83 0.33 5.31
CA CYS A 112 1.21 -0.16 4.08
C CYS A 112 1.73 0.68 2.91
N LEU A 113 2.29 0.03 1.89
CA LEU A 113 2.95 0.70 0.78
C LEU A 113 2.54 0.06 -0.55
N PHE A 114 2.18 0.90 -1.52
CA PHE A 114 1.94 0.49 -2.91
C PHE A 114 3.14 0.89 -3.77
N PRO A 115 4.13 -0.01 -3.98
CA PRO A 115 5.25 0.27 -4.86
C PRO A 115 4.77 0.65 -6.25
N THR A 116 5.30 1.74 -6.79
CA THR A 116 4.84 2.35 -8.03
C THR A 116 5.92 2.28 -9.09
N THR A 117 5.56 1.78 -10.28
CA THR A 117 6.47 1.75 -11.44
C THR A 117 6.50 3.10 -12.15
N LEU A 118 7.44 3.25 -13.09
CA LEU A 118 7.49 4.36 -14.04
C LEU A 118 7.17 3.86 -15.46
N ALA A 119 6.84 4.78 -16.37
CA ALA A 119 6.75 4.48 -17.80
C ALA A 119 8.08 3.89 -18.29
N SER A 120 8.03 2.68 -18.86
CA SER A 120 9.22 1.95 -19.28
C SER A 120 8.90 0.92 -20.35
N THR A 121 9.91 0.09 -20.70
CA THR A 121 9.71 -1.06 -21.59
C THR A 121 8.93 -2.16 -20.89
N THR A 122 8.30 -3.04 -21.67
CA THR A 122 7.60 -4.23 -21.16
C THR A 122 8.50 -5.14 -20.35
N GLU A 123 9.77 -5.30 -20.76
CA GLU A 123 10.75 -6.12 -20.04
C GLU A 123 11.11 -5.54 -18.69
N SER A 124 11.24 -4.21 -18.58
CA SER A 124 11.51 -3.54 -17.29
C SER A 124 10.33 -3.63 -16.35
N LEU A 125 9.12 -3.44 -16.85
CA LEU A 125 7.90 -3.61 -16.07
C LEU A 125 7.73 -5.07 -15.57
N ASP A 126 7.98 -6.06 -16.44
CA ASP A 126 7.91 -7.48 -16.06
C ASP A 126 8.94 -7.81 -14.96
N ARG A 127 10.18 -7.27 -15.06
CA ARG A 127 11.19 -7.42 -13.98
C ARG A 127 10.73 -6.80 -12.66
N ALA A 128 10.22 -5.57 -12.68
CA ALA A 128 9.71 -4.90 -11.50
C ALA A 128 8.58 -5.69 -10.83
N ILE A 129 7.63 -6.23 -11.61
CA ILE A 129 6.55 -7.06 -11.08
C ILE A 129 7.10 -8.35 -10.45
N ARG A 130 8.08 -8.99 -11.08
CA ARG A 130 8.67 -10.23 -10.53
C ARG A 130 9.41 -9.98 -9.22
N SER A 131 10.23 -8.94 -9.13
CA SER A 131 10.94 -8.59 -7.91
C SER A 131 10.00 -8.23 -6.76
N PHE A 132 8.90 -7.53 -7.06
CA PHE A 132 7.83 -7.29 -6.09
C PHE A 132 7.20 -8.60 -5.58
N ARG A 133 6.90 -9.54 -6.46
CA ARG A 133 6.34 -10.85 -6.07
C ARG A 133 7.29 -11.67 -5.20
N GLU A 134 8.60 -11.55 -5.42
CA GLU A 134 9.60 -12.15 -4.55
C GLU A 134 9.63 -11.48 -3.19
N ALA A 135 9.57 -10.15 -3.13
CA ALA A 135 9.55 -9.38 -1.89
C ALA A 135 8.34 -9.69 -1.02
N LYS A 136 7.16 -9.95 -1.61
CA LYS A 136 5.96 -10.38 -0.86
C LYS A 136 6.13 -11.69 -0.10
N ARG A 137 7.18 -12.47 -0.37
CA ARG A 137 7.49 -13.72 0.33
C ARG A 137 8.50 -13.53 1.47
N VAL A 138 9.03 -12.33 1.63
CA VAL A 138 9.90 -11.98 2.75
C VAL A 138 9.04 -11.78 3.98
N ASP A 139 9.26 -12.60 5.01
CA ASP A 139 8.35 -12.71 6.15
C ASP A 139 8.47 -11.59 7.19
N GLU A 140 9.55 -10.79 7.22
CA GLU A 140 9.80 -9.84 8.31
C GLU A 140 10.41 -8.52 7.83
N GLY A 141 10.04 -7.45 8.54
CA GLY A 141 10.69 -6.15 8.39
C GLY A 141 10.29 -5.36 7.15
N LEU A 142 9.09 -5.62 6.60
CA LEU A 142 8.52 -4.89 5.48
C LEU A 142 7.14 -4.32 5.84
N PRO A 143 6.70 -3.22 5.20
CA PRO A 143 5.31 -2.83 5.23
C PRO A 143 4.44 -3.88 4.51
N ASP A 144 3.13 -3.85 4.76
CA ASP A 144 2.21 -4.60 3.92
C ASP A 144 2.26 -4.06 2.49
N PHE A 145 2.38 -4.97 1.52
CA PHE A 145 2.34 -4.66 0.09
C PHE A 145 1.05 -5.22 -0.52
N PRO A 146 -0.07 -4.46 -0.52
CA PRO A 146 -1.34 -4.96 -1.05
C PRO A 146 -1.29 -5.28 -2.54
N GLY A 147 -0.50 -4.51 -3.29
CA GLY A 147 -0.27 -4.69 -4.72
C GLY A 147 0.57 -3.57 -5.31
N LEU A 148 0.98 -3.76 -6.55
CA LEU A 148 1.70 -2.74 -7.33
C LEU A 148 0.73 -1.69 -7.87
N HIS A 149 1.23 -0.48 -7.95
CA HIS A 149 0.69 0.56 -8.82
C HIS A 149 1.52 0.62 -10.10
N LEU A 150 0.96 0.22 -11.23
CA LEU A 150 1.58 0.45 -12.53
C LEU A 150 1.24 1.88 -12.97
N GLU A 151 2.26 2.74 -13.05
CA GLU A 151 2.11 4.10 -13.50
C GLU A 151 2.59 4.24 -14.96
N GLY A 152 1.64 4.31 -15.88
CA GLY A 152 1.90 4.32 -17.30
C GLY A 152 2.22 2.94 -17.90
N PRO A 153 2.77 2.93 -19.11
CA PRO A 153 3.32 4.02 -19.94
C PRO A 153 2.30 4.77 -20.82
N TYR A 154 1.04 4.55 -20.63
CA TYR A 154 -0.06 5.03 -21.46
C TYR A 154 -0.53 6.41 -21.00
N PHE A 155 0.27 7.45 -21.31
CA PHE A 155 0.09 8.82 -20.83
C PHE A 155 -0.03 9.83 -21.97
N SER A 156 -0.65 10.98 -21.69
CA SER A 156 -0.54 12.13 -22.56
C SER A 156 0.90 12.66 -22.59
N MET A 157 1.45 12.83 -23.79
CA MET A 157 2.78 13.41 -23.95
C MET A 157 2.87 14.82 -23.36
N ALA A 158 1.78 15.60 -23.44
CA ALA A 158 1.70 16.95 -22.91
C ALA A 158 1.78 16.97 -21.36
N GLN A 159 1.28 15.93 -20.71
CA GLN A 159 1.18 15.83 -19.23
C GLN A 159 2.13 14.77 -18.64
N ARG A 160 3.15 14.35 -19.40
CA ARG A 160 4.09 13.31 -18.97
C ARG A 160 4.88 13.64 -17.70
N GLY A 161 5.04 14.92 -17.36
CA GLY A 161 5.85 15.33 -16.23
C GLY A 161 7.31 14.86 -16.36
N ALA A 162 7.80 14.17 -15.33
CA ALA A 162 9.15 13.61 -15.29
C ALA A 162 9.30 12.24 -16.00
N GLN A 163 8.22 11.68 -16.53
CA GLN A 163 8.26 10.39 -17.23
C GLN A 163 9.08 10.49 -18.53
N ASP A 164 9.83 9.44 -18.84
CA ASP A 164 10.68 9.40 -20.02
C ASP A 164 9.83 9.39 -21.32
N PRO A 165 9.94 10.42 -22.19
CA PRO A 165 9.11 10.53 -23.37
C PRO A 165 9.29 9.37 -24.36
N ARG A 166 10.42 8.66 -24.32
CA ARG A 166 10.69 7.51 -25.17
C ARG A 166 9.76 6.33 -24.89
N HIS A 167 9.16 6.28 -23.71
CA HIS A 167 8.29 5.19 -23.28
C HIS A 167 6.81 5.53 -23.34
N ILE A 168 6.44 6.81 -23.52
CA ILE A 168 5.05 7.25 -23.59
C ILE A 168 4.42 6.79 -24.90
N ARG A 169 3.25 6.13 -24.80
CA ARG A 169 2.54 5.56 -25.96
C ARG A 169 1.07 5.31 -25.68
N ASN A 170 0.31 5.00 -26.70
CA ASN A 170 -1.08 4.58 -26.56
C ASN A 170 -1.17 3.13 -26.06
N PRO A 171 -2.25 2.76 -25.35
CA PRO A 171 -2.51 1.37 -25.00
C PRO A 171 -2.58 0.45 -26.23
N ASP A 172 -1.80 -0.62 -26.23
CA ASP A 172 -1.86 -1.69 -27.22
C ASP A 172 -2.26 -3.01 -26.52
N PRO A 173 -3.37 -3.64 -26.90
CA PRO A 173 -3.80 -4.93 -26.35
C PRO A 173 -2.72 -6.03 -26.43
N ALA A 174 -1.91 -6.04 -27.49
CA ALA A 174 -0.83 -7.00 -27.63
C ALA A 174 0.28 -6.79 -26.60
N GLU A 175 0.42 -5.56 -26.08
CA GLU A 175 1.41 -5.18 -25.09
C GLU A 175 0.88 -5.35 -23.66
N TYR A 176 -0.32 -4.83 -23.32
CA TYR A 176 -0.78 -4.82 -21.94
C TYR A 176 -1.46 -6.13 -21.49
N ARG A 177 -2.14 -6.87 -22.37
CA ARG A 177 -2.82 -8.12 -22.00
C ARG A 177 -1.89 -9.21 -21.43
N PRO A 178 -0.63 -9.37 -21.88
CA PRO A 178 0.31 -10.29 -21.25
C PRO A 178 0.55 -10.05 -19.74
N PHE A 179 0.39 -8.80 -19.26
CA PHE A 179 0.51 -8.49 -17.83
C PHE A 179 -0.67 -8.96 -16.99
N PHE A 180 -1.79 -9.33 -17.59
CA PHE A 180 -2.95 -9.86 -16.85
C PHE A 180 -2.68 -11.18 -16.13
N LYS A 181 -1.61 -11.90 -16.50
CA LYS A 181 -1.11 -13.04 -15.70
C LYS A 181 -0.71 -12.62 -14.26
N TYR A 182 -0.46 -11.32 -14.04
CA TYR A 182 -0.12 -10.72 -12.75
C TYR A 182 -1.27 -9.95 -12.10
N ALA A 183 -2.51 -10.09 -12.56
CA ALA A 183 -3.64 -9.28 -12.09
C ALA A 183 -3.82 -9.27 -10.57
N LYS A 184 -3.49 -10.38 -9.88
CA LYS A 184 -3.55 -10.50 -8.42
C LYS A 184 -2.46 -9.70 -7.68
N ASP A 185 -1.42 -9.30 -8.39
CA ASP A 185 -0.29 -8.55 -7.83
C ASP A 185 -0.37 -7.06 -8.19
N ILE A 186 -1.25 -6.68 -9.12
CA ILE A 186 -1.46 -5.30 -9.57
C ILE A 186 -2.73 -4.76 -8.92
N ALA A 187 -2.58 -3.77 -8.03
CA ALA A 187 -3.72 -3.14 -7.38
C ALA A 187 -4.34 -2.05 -8.27
N ARG A 188 -3.51 -1.30 -8.98
CA ARG A 188 -3.92 -0.13 -9.74
C ARG A 188 -3.05 0.04 -10.99
N TRP A 189 -3.65 0.57 -12.06
CA TRP A 189 -2.93 0.98 -13.27
C TRP A 189 -3.39 2.37 -13.68
N THR A 190 -2.46 3.31 -13.70
CA THR A 190 -2.73 4.70 -14.09
C THR A 190 -2.46 4.88 -15.58
N LEU A 191 -3.42 5.49 -16.27
CA LEU A 191 -3.35 5.82 -17.69
C LEU A 191 -4.22 7.04 -17.99
N ALA A 192 -3.98 7.67 -19.15
CA ALA A 192 -4.74 8.82 -19.63
C ALA A 192 -5.99 8.36 -20.39
N PRO A 193 -7.22 8.74 -19.97
CA PRO A 193 -8.47 8.21 -20.51
C PRO A 193 -8.75 8.67 -21.95
N GLU A 194 -8.20 9.81 -22.37
CA GLU A 194 -8.37 10.39 -23.71
C GLU A 194 -7.60 9.66 -24.81
N LEU A 195 -6.67 8.78 -24.45
CA LEU A 195 -5.86 8.08 -25.42
C LEU A 195 -6.68 7.02 -26.19
N PRO A 196 -6.40 6.84 -27.49
CA PRO A 196 -6.96 5.73 -28.25
C PRO A 196 -6.71 4.38 -27.55
N GLY A 197 -7.77 3.60 -27.34
CA GLY A 197 -7.71 2.29 -26.67
C GLY A 197 -7.77 2.34 -25.13
N ALA A 198 -7.66 3.52 -24.50
CA ALA A 198 -7.64 3.62 -23.03
C ALA A 198 -8.95 3.16 -22.36
N LEU A 199 -10.09 3.51 -22.93
CA LEU A 199 -11.40 3.09 -22.40
C LEU A 199 -11.60 1.58 -22.49
N GLU A 200 -11.12 0.94 -23.58
CA GLU A 200 -11.16 -0.52 -23.70
C GLU A 200 -10.28 -1.17 -22.62
N MET A 201 -9.03 -0.70 -22.50
CA MET A 201 -8.11 -1.19 -21.48
C MET A 201 -8.69 -1.03 -20.06
N ALA A 202 -9.31 0.11 -19.75
CA ALA A 202 -9.92 0.35 -18.44
C ALA A 202 -11.02 -0.67 -18.11
N ARG A 203 -11.90 -0.98 -19.06
CA ARG A 203 -12.93 -2.03 -18.89
C ARG A 203 -12.29 -3.40 -18.62
N GLU A 204 -11.21 -3.73 -19.34
CA GLU A 204 -10.50 -4.99 -19.16
C GLU A 204 -9.76 -5.08 -17.82
N LEU A 205 -9.16 -3.99 -17.35
CA LEU A 205 -8.55 -3.90 -16.02
C LEU A 205 -9.57 -4.12 -14.92
N LYS A 206 -10.69 -3.38 -14.98
CA LYS A 206 -11.80 -3.49 -14.01
C LYS A 206 -12.36 -4.92 -13.94
N ALA A 207 -12.54 -5.57 -15.10
CA ALA A 207 -13.02 -6.95 -15.16
C ALA A 207 -12.08 -7.96 -14.47
N ARG A 208 -10.81 -7.59 -14.25
CA ARG A 208 -9.78 -8.40 -13.58
C ARG A 208 -9.48 -7.96 -12.14
N GLY A 209 -10.24 -6.98 -11.64
CA GLY A 209 -10.06 -6.45 -10.29
C GLY A 209 -8.87 -5.50 -10.15
N ILE A 210 -8.30 -5.02 -11.26
CA ILE A 210 -7.29 -3.97 -11.26
C ILE A 210 -8.00 -2.63 -11.35
N LEU A 211 -7.69 -1.68 -10.47
CA LEU A 211 -8.29 -0.35 -10.44
C LEU A 211 -7.70 0.54 -11.55
N PRO A 212 -8.46 0.93 -12.58
CA PRO A 212 -7.98 1.93 -13.52
C PRO A 212 -8.01 3.31 -12.86
N ALA A 213 -6.91 4.05 -12.95
CA ALA A 213 -6.78 5.41 -12.41
C ALA A 213 -6.42 6.39 -13.53
N ILE A 214 -6.95 7.60 -13.43
CA ILE A 214 -6.60 8.71 -14.33
C ILE A 214 -5.33 9.38 -13.79
N GLY A 215 -4.36 9.60 -14.64
CA GLY A 215 -3.17 10.38 -14.32
C GLY A 215 -2.35 10.65 -15.58
N HIS A 216 -1.52 11.70 -15.51
CA HIS A 216 -0.72 12.15 -16.65
C HIS A 216 -1.58 12.37 -17.91
N SER A 217 -2.72 12.99 -17.72
CA SER A 217 -3.80 13.14 -18.69
C SER A 217 -4.02 14.60 -19.06
N ASP A 218 -4.31 14.85 -20.31
CA ASP A 218 -4.76 16.13 -20.87
C ASP A 218 -6.28 16.12 -21.15
N ALA A 219 -6.98 15.15 -20.53
CA ALA A 219 -8.40 14.97 -20.71
C ALA A 219 -9.20 16.17 -20.20
N ASP A 220 -10.18 16.59 -20.97
CA ASP A 220 -11.19 17.53 -20.53
C ASP A 220 -12.22 16.87 -19.62
N TYR A 221 -13.14 17.66 -19.08
CA TYR A 221 -14.18 17.19 -18.16
C TYR A 221 -15.06 16.08 -18.75
N GLU A 222 -15.45 16.21 -20.03
CA GLU A 222 -16.31 15.23 -20.69
C GLU A 222 -15.55 13.89 -20.91
N GLN A 223 -14.30 13.95 -21.26
CA GLN A 223 -13.42 12.78 -21.40
C GLN A 223 -13.21 12.07 -20.06
N VAL A 224 -13.05 12.81 -18.97
CA VAL A 224 -12.97 12.23 -17.60
C VAL A 224 -14.30 11.55 -17.24
N LEU A 225 -15.45 12.18 -17.51
CA LEU A 225 -16.77 11.55 -17.27
C LEU A 225 -16.96 10.28 -18.08
N GLU A 226 -16.51 10.29 -19.34
CA GLU A 226 -16.56 9.08 -20.18
C GLU A 226 -15.62 8.00 -19.65
N GLY A 227 -14.43 8.36 -19.19
CA GLY A 227 -13.52 7.46 -18.48
C GLY A 227 -14.19 6.80 -17.27
N TRP A 228 -14.87 7.59 -16.44
CA TRP A 228 -15.62 7.10 -15.27
C TRP A 228 -16.68 6.06 -15.64
N LYS A 229 -17.46 6.30 -16.68
CA LYS A 229 -18.47 5.33 -17.19
C LYS A 229 -17.81 4.02 -17.66
N ASN A 230 -16.57 4.10 -18.13
CA ASN A 230 -15.81 2.96 -18.64
C ASN A 230 -14.91 2.26 -17.60
N GLY A 231 -14.99 2.66 -16.33
CA GLY A 231 -14.41 1.90 -15.23
C GLY A 231 -13.29 2.58 -14.48
N PHE A 232 -12.81 3.74 -14.92
CA PHE A 232 -11.93 4.55 -14.09
C PHE A 232 -12.63 4.94 -12.78
N ALA A 233 -11.91 4.89 -11.67
CA ALA A 233 -12.50 5.12 -10.35
C ALA A 233 -11.58 5.90 -9.40
N LEU A 234 -10.46 6.38 -9.89
CA LEU A 234 -9.48 7.20 -9.16
C LEU A 234 -8.88 8.25 -10.11
N VAL A 235 -8.60 9.42 -9.58
CA VAL A 235 -7.87 10.51 -10.24
C VAL A 235 -6.67 10.88 -9.37
#